data_55ecbe7621eb4696ff3f1dd1a5b2526d
#
_entry.id   55ecbe7621eb4696ff3f1dd1a5b2526d
#
_cell.length_a   1.000
_cell.length_b   1.000
_cell.length_c   1.000
_cell.angle_alpha   90.00
_cell.angle_beta   90.00
_cell.angle_gamma   90.00
#
_symmetry.space_group_name_H-M   'P 1'
#
loop_
_entity.id
_entity.type
_entity.pdbx_description
1 polymer ?
#
loop_
_entity_poly.entity_id
_entity_poly.type
_entity_poly.pdbx_seq_one_letter_code
_entity_poly.pdbx_strand_id
1 'polypeptide(L)'
;MRLHQTRRAAGAWPWVAAAVVPAALVAWPVISVVRGLVQPNTEVWAQQWDTRLPGAIASSLVLVVGVCALTVVLGVGLAWLVAGHDFPGRRVLGWALVLPLAVPAYILGFVTTSVLGVAGPVQTRWRDAFGADAWFPEVRSMPVAIAVFSLTLFPYVYLLARAALRDQAGDAFAVARTLGASRREAFRRVLVPMLRPAIAAGSAIVAMETLTDFATVQYFQVDTVTAVVFRIWRGTYDRDAAAEI
;
A
#
# COMPACT_ATOMS: atom_id res chain seq x y z
N MET A 1 -54.69 24.74 2.94
CA MET A 1 -53.60 23.90 3.48
C MET A 1 -52.48 23.79 2.44
N ARG A 2 -51.86 24.87 2.00
CA ARG A 2 -50.78 24.88 0.97
C ARG A 2 -49.75 26.01 1.16
N LEU A 3 -49.40 26.40 2.38
CA LEU A 3 -48.41 27.49 2.63
C LEU A 3 -47.15 27.08 3.40
N HIS A 4 -46.89 25.78 3.59
CA HIS A 4 -45.72 25.33 4.40
C HIS A 4 -44.53 24.77 3.58
N GLN A 5 -44.63 24.70 2.25
CA GLN A 5 -43.54 24.08 1.46
C GLN A 5 -42.50 25.06 0.92
N THR A 6 -42.75 26.37 0.87
CA THR A 6 -41.84 27.35 0.28
C THR A 6 -40.75 27.86 1.24
N ARG A 7 -40.92 27.68 2.56
CA ARG A 7 -39.89 28.14 3.53
C ARG A 7 -38.69 27.18 3.68
N ARG A 8 -38.78 25.93 3.23
CA ARG A 8 -37.68 24.97 3.33
C ARG A 8 -36.56 25.21 2.29
N ALA A 9 -36.86 25.79 1.14
CA ALA A 9 -35.88 26.03 0.08
C ALA A 9 -34.88 27.17 0.41
N ALA A 10 -35.32 28.22 1.10
CA ALA A 10 -34.47 29.37 1.47
C ALA A 10 -33.42 29.02 2.55
N GLY A 11 -33.68 28.03 3.41
CA GLY A 11 -32.72 27.59 4.44
C GLY A 11 -31.70 26.56 3.99
N ALA A 12 -31.87 25.95 2.80
CA ALA A 12 -30.96 24.93 2.30
C ALA A 12 -29.76 25.51 1.52
N TRP A 13 -29.88 26.72 0.99
CA TRP A 13 -28.86 27.35 0.13
C TRP A 13 -27.46 27.44 0.76
N PRO A 14 -27.29 27.88 2.02
CA PRO A 14 -25.97 27.91 2.63
C PRO A 14 -25.35 26.51 2.79
N TRP A 15 -26.16 25.50 3.05
CA TRP A 15 -25.69 24.11 3.14
C TRP A 15 -25.32 23.54 1.77
N VAL A 16 -26.08 23.87 0.74
CA VAL A 16 -25.74 23.50 -0.65
C VAL A 16 -24.45 24.18 -1.07
N ALA A 17 -24.28 25.47 -0.82
CA ALA A 17 -23.03 26.19 -1.09
C ALA A 17 -21.85 25.60 -0.32
N ALA A 18 -22.03 25.28 0.97
CA ALA A 18 -21.01 24.64 1.81
C ALA A 18 -20.61 23.25 1.32
N ALA A 19 -21.48 22.53 0.61
CA ALA A 19 -21.16 21.24 0.01
C ALA A 19 -20.56 21.39 -1.41
N VAL A 20 -21.10 22.29 -2.23
CA VAL A 20 -20.69 22.47 -3.64
C VAL A 20 -19.29 23.08 -3.75
N VAL A 21 -18.93 24.03 -2.88
CA VAL A 21 -17.60 24.67 -2.94
C VAL A 21 -16.47 23.66 -2.72
N PRO A 22 -16.46 22.86 -1.63
CA PRO A 22 -15.45 21.81 -1.47
C PRO A 22 -15.47 20.77 -2.57
N ALA A 23 -16.68 20.35 -3.02
CA ALA A 23 -16.82 19.41 -4.11
C ALA A 23 -16.22 19.93 -5.42
N ALA A 24 -16.44 21.21 -5.76
CA ALA A 24 -15.86 21.84 -6.94
C ALA A 24 -14.33 21.97 -6.83
N LEU A 25 -13.81 22.31 -5.64
CA LEU A 25 -12.37 22.37 -5.40
C LEU A 25 -11.68 21.02 -5.56
N VAL A 26 -12.33 19.94 -5.12
CA VAL A 26 -11.82 18.57 -5.29
C VAL A 26 -11.99 18.08 -6.73
N ALA A 27 -13.10 18.45 -7.39
CA ALA A 27 -13.37 18.05 -8.77
C ALA A 27 -12.44 18.75 -9.79
N TRP A 28 -11.96 19.97 -9.48
CA TRP A 28 -11.15 20.77 -10.39
C TRP A 28 -9.87 20.04 -10.88
N PRO A 29 -9.00 19.50 -10.00
CA PRO A 29 -7.82 18.76 -10.46
C PRO A 29 -8.19 17.49 -11.24
N VAL A 30 -9.26 16.79 -10.84
CA VAL A 30 -9.73 15.61 -11.56
C VAL A 30 -10.18 15.97 -12.98
N ILE A 31 -10.98 17.06 -13.13
CA ILE A 31 -11.43 17.56 -14.43
C ILE A 31 -10.24 18.00 -15.28
N SER A 32 -9.20 18.61 -14.70
CA SER A 32 -8.02 19.03 -15.45
C SER A 32 -7.24 17.85 -16.02
N VAL A 33 -7.10 16.75 -15.26
CA VAL A 33 -6.48 15.51 -15.73
C VAL A 33 -7.31 14.87 -16.84
N VAL A 34 -8.65 14.77 -16.65
CA VAL A 34 -9.55 14.20 -17.67
C VAL A 34 -9.54 15.02 -18.97
N ARG A 35 -9.36 16.34 -18.88
CA ARG A 35 -9.24 17.19 -20.10
C ARG A 35 -7.96 16.87 -20.89
N GLY A 36 -6.83 16.58 -20.24
CA GLY A 36 -5.61 16.15 -20.90
C GLY A 36 -5.83 14.90 -21.74
N LEU A 37 -6.62 13.95 -21.25
CA LEU A 37 -6.96 12.71 -21.98
C LEU A 37 -7.79 12.93 -23.27
N VAL A 38 -8.44 14.08 -23.44
CA VAL A 38 -9.26 14.38 -24.62
C VAL A 38 -8.41 14.84 -25.82
N GLN A 39 -7.21 15.35 -25.57
CA GLN A 39 -6.27 15.77 -26.61
C GLN A 39 -4.89 15.13 -26.39
N PRO A 40 -4.76 13.81 -26.64
CA PRO A 40 -3.56 13.07 -26.31
C PRO A 40 -2.37 13.54 -27.15
N ASN A 41 -1.22 13.69 -26.49
CA ASN A 41 0.06 13.93 -27.13
C ASN A 41 0.64 12.59 -27.61
N THR A 42 0.20 12.16 -28.78
CA THR A 42 0.53 10.85 -29.35
C THR A 42 2.03 10.62 -29.55
N GLU A 43 2.83 11.68 -29.73
CA GLU A 43 4.28 11.56 -29.88
C GLU A 43 4.97 11.19 -28.56
N VAL A 44 4.61 11.87 -27.46
CA VAL A 44 5.14 11.58 -26.11
C VAL A 44 4.71 10.18 -25.69
N TRP A 45 3.46 9.82 -25.92
CA TRP A 45 2.94 8.49 -25.61
C TRP A 45 3.70 7.39 -26.36
N ALA A 46 3.86 7.52 -27.69
CA ALA A 46 4.57 6.53 -28.50
C ALA A 46 6.03 6.39 -28.02
N GLN A 47 6.73 7.51 -27.78
CA GLN A 47 8.11 7.49 -27.30
C GLN A 47 8.25 6.81 -25.93
N GLN A 48 7.33 7.07 -25.00
CA GLN A 48 7.37 6.46 -23.67
C GLN A 48 7.02 4.96 -23.73
N TRP A 49 6.06 4.59 -24.59
CA TRP A 49 5.71 3.20 -24.81
C TRP A 49 6.88 2.37 -25.33
N ASP A 50 7.60 2.88 -26.33
CA ASP A 50 8.71 2.17 -26.94
C ASP A 50 9.95 2.10 -26.04
N THR A 51 10.10 3.03 -25.07
CA THR A 51 11.34 3.14 -24.29
C THR A 51 11.23 2.69 -22.84
N ARG A 52 10.15 3.04 -22.12
CA ARG A 52 10.12 2.91 -20.66
C ARG A 52 8.85 2.31 -20.08
N LEU A 53 7.71 2.58 -20.68
CA LEU A 53 6.42 2.26 -20.07
C LEU A 53 6.21 0.76 -19.83
N PRO A 54 6.53 -0.15 -20.76
CA PRO A 54 6.38 -1.58 -20.51
C PRO A 54 7.21 -2.09 -19.34
N GLY A 55 8.45 -1.60 -19.23
CA GLY A 55 9.33 -1.93 -18.10
C GLY A 55 8.78 -1.39 -16.77
N ALA A 56 8.28 -0.15 -16.76
CA ALA A 56 7.70 0.47 -15.59
C ALA A 56 6.40 -0.23 -15.14
N ILE A 57 5.56 -0.65 -16.08
CA ILE A 57 4.35 -1.44 -15.80
C ILE A 57 4.74 -2.78 -15.17
N ALA A 58 5.69 -3.49 -15.77
CA ALA A 58 6.17 -4.76 -15.23
C ALA A 58 6.76 -4.60 -13.82
N SER A 59 7.59 -3.57 -13.61
CA SER A 59 8.15 -3.26 -12.28
C SER A 59 7.07 -2.91 -11.26
N SER A 60 6.07 -2.10 -11.64
CA SER A 60 4.94 -1.77 -10.76
C SER A 60 4.13 -3.01 -10.39
N LEU A 61 3.87 -3.91 -11.34
CA LEU A 61 3.15 -5.16 -11.07
C LEU A 61 3.94 -6.08 -10.15
N VAL A 62 5.24 -6.26 -10.40
CA VAL A 62 6.11 -7.07 -9.53
C VAL A 62 6.15 -6.49 -8.12
N LEU A 63 6.30 -5.17 -7.99
CA LEU A 63 6.30 -4.48 -6.70
C LEU A 63 4.98 -4.71 -5.96
N VAL A 64 3.84 -4.42 -6.58
CA VAL A 64 2.52 -4.55 -5.95
C VAL A 64 2.22 -6.00 -5.56
N VAL A 65 2.44 -6.93 -6.47
CA VAL A 65 2.19 -8.36 -6.18
C VAL A 65 3.11 -8.85 -5.06
N GLY A 66 4.40 -8.49 -5.09
CA GLY A 66 5.36 -8.85 -4.06
C GLY A 66 4.98 -8.27 -2.69
N VAL A 67 4.63 -6.98 -2.65
CA VAL A 67 4.20 -6.30 -1.40
C VAL A 67 2.90 -6.90 -0.89
N CYS A 68 1.87 -7.07 -1.74
CA CYS A 68 0.62 -7.70 -1.33
C CYS A 68 0.82 -9.12 -0.80
N ALA A 69 1.62 -9.94 -1.48
CA ALA A 69 1.89 -11.31 -1.03
C ALA A 69 2.54 -11.32 0.36
N LEU A 70 3.59 -10.51 0.55
CA LEU A 70 4.32 -10.48 1.81
C LEU A 70 3.50 -9.85 2.94
N THR A 71 2.72 -8.80 2.66
CA THR A 71 1.81 -8.19 3.66
C THR A 71 0.69 -9.13 4.07
N VAL A 72 0.16 -9.95 3.16
CA VAL A 72 -0.83 -10.99 3.49
C VAL A 72 -0.22 -12.04 4.39
N VAL A 73 0.98 -12.54 4.08
CA VAL A 73 1.66 -13.53 4.93
C VAL A 73 1.93 -12.98 6.33
N LEU A 74 2.50 -11.77 6.42
CA LEU A 74 2.79 -11.12 7.69
C LEU A 74 1.51 -10.74 8.45
N GLY A 75 0.58 -10.08 7.78
CA GLY A 75 -0.65 -9.56 8.39
C GLY A 75 -1.55 -10.68 8.91
N VAL A 76 -1.83 -11.69 8.09
CA VAL A 76 -2.66 -12.83 8.50
C VAL A 76 -1.94 -13.69 9.54
N GLY A 77 -0.63 -13.94 9.35
CA GLY A 77 0.16 -14.71 10.30
C GLY A 77 0.21 -14.08 11.69
N LEU A 78 0.49 -12.78 11.76
CA LEU A 78 0.52 -12.03 13.02
C LEU A 78 -0.89 -11.84 13.62
N ALA A 79 -1.92 -11.65 12.80
CA ALA A 79 -3.31 -11.61 13.27
C ALA A 79 -3.71 -12.94 13.90
N TRP A 80 -3.37 -14.07 13.26
CA TRP A 80 -3.60 -15.39 13.80
C TRP A 80 -2.82 -15.64 15.10
N LEU A 81 -1.55 -15.23 15.16
CA LEU A 81 -0.75 -15.35 16.37
C LEU A 81 -1.40 -14.61 17.54
N VAL A 82 -1.76 -13.33 17.32
CA VAL A 82 -2.30 -12.47 18.38
C VAL A 82 -3.76 -12.80 18.72
N ALA A 83 -4.60 -13.22 17.78
CA ALA A 83 -5.99 -13.54 18.02
C ALA A 83 -6.19 -14.99 18.51
N GLY A 84 -5.39 -15.94 18.02
CA GLY A 84 -5.58 -17.37 18.22
C GLY A 84 -4.73 -18.00 19.34
N HIS A 85 -3.86 -17.24 20.00
CA HIS A 85 -2.96 -17.79 21.02
C HIS A 85 -2.87 -16.86 22.23
N ASP A 86 -2.75 -17.48 23.42
CA ASP A 86 -2.46 -16.78 24.66
C ASP A 86 -0.98 -16.89 25.00
N PHE A 87 -0.30 -15.74 25.10
CA PHE A 87 1.11 -15.65 25.47
C PHE A 87 1.41 -14.34 26.21
N PRO A 88 2.47 -14.29 27.00
CA PRO A 88 2.89 -13.08 27.71
C PRO A 88 3.18 -11.94 26.71
N GLY A 89 2.68 -10.73 26.97
CA GLY A 89 2.88 -9.58 26.07
C GLY A 89 1.92 -9.47 24.88
N ARG A 90 0.98 -10.43 24.68
CA ARG A 90 -0.01 -10.42 23.60
C ARG A 90 -0.74 -9.07 23.47
N ARG A 91 -1.12 -8.45 24.61
CA ARG A 91 -1.83 -7.16 24.59
C ARG A 91 -0.96 -6.05 24.02
N VAL A 92 0.32 -6.02 24.42
CA VAL A 92 1.29 -5.04 23.93
C VAL A 92 1.57 -5.27 22.45
N LEU A 93 1.88 -6.51 22.04
CA LEU A 93 2.12 -6.85 20.65
C LEU A 93 0.91 -6.53 19.78
N GLY A 94 -0.30 -6.74 20.31
CA GLY A 94 -1.54 -6.50 19.57
C GLY A 94 -1.75 -5.07 19.08
N TRP A 95 -1.21 -4.06 19.76
CA TRP A 95 -1.24 -2.69 19.29
C TRP A 95 0.11 -2.24 18.71
N ALA A 96 1.21 -2.77 19.21
CA ALA A 96 2.56 -2.43 18.72
C ALA A 96 2.74 -2.76 17.22
N LEU A 97 2.09 -3.83 16.75
CA LEU A 97 2.07 -4.19 15.32
C LEU A 97 1.39 -3.17 14.41
N VAL A 98 0.69 -2.19 14.97
CA VAL A 98 0.09 -1.08 14.20
C VAL A 98 1.03 0.12 14.08
N LEU A 99 2.04 0.23 14.94
CA LEU A 99 2.98 1.34 14.95
C LEU A 99 3.68 1.63 13.61
N PRO A 100 3.99 0.65 12.75
CA PRO A 100 4.59 0.94 11.45
C PRO A 100 3.76 1.92 10.60
N LEU A 101 2.43 1.95 10.72
CA LEU A 101 1.59 2.92 10.01
C LEU A 101 1.81 4.38 10.46
N ALA A 102 2.38 4.61 11.63
CA ALA A 102 2.71 5.95 12.10
C ALA A 102 3.95 6.54 11.39
N VAL A 103 4.73 5.69 10.71
CA VAL A 103 5.94 6.10 10.00
C VAL A 103 5.67 6.05 8.50
N PRO A 104 5.73 7.17 7.78
CA PRO A 104 5.62 7.19 6.33
C PRO A 104 6.67 6.29 5.66
N ALA A 105 6.25 5.55 4.61
CA ALA A 105 7.11 4.55 3.96
C ALA A 105 8.42 5.15 3.42
N TYR A 106 8.38 6.38 2.90
CA TYR A 106 9.58 7.05 2.39
C TYR A 106 10.64 7.33 3.48
N ILE A 107 10.22 7.55 4.75
CA ILE A 107 11.15 7.71 5.87
C ILE A 107 11.89 6.39 6.13
N LEU A 108 11.17 5.27 6.10
CA LEU A 108 11.80 3.95 6.22
C LEU A 108 12.70 3.65 5.02
N GLY A 109 12.32 4.06 3.81
CA GLY A 109 13.17 4.00 2.62
C GLY A 109 14.47 4.77 2.82
N PHE A 110 14.38 6.02 3.27
CA PHE A 110 15.55 6.85 3.60
C PHE A 110 16.43 6.22 4.68
N VAL A 111 15.85 5.78 5.80
CA VAL A 111 16.60 5.14 6.89
C VAL A 111 17.27 3.86 6.41
N THR A 112 16.55 3.01 5.68
CA THR A 112 17.08 1.75 5.14
C THR A 112 18.29 2.01 4.24
N THR A 113 18.17 2.94 3.28
CA THR A 113 19.27 3.28 2.36
C THR A 113 20.44 3.98 3.06
N SER A 114 20.17 4.77 4.12
CA SER A 114 21.21 5.42 4.91
C SER A 114 21.96 4.45 5.82
N VAL A 115 21.26 3.49 6.42
CA VAL A 115 21.86 2.53 7.38
C VAL A 115 22.52 1.36 6.67
N LEU A 116 21.89 0.81 5.64
CA LEU A 116 22.36 -0.37 4.91
C LEU A 116 23.13 -0.03 3.63
N GLY A 117 23.14 1.22 3.19
CA GLY A 117 23.85 1.66 1.97
C GLY A 117 25.37 1.52 2.10
N VAL A 118 26.09 1.72 0.99
CA VAL A 118 27.54 1.52 0.89
C VAL A 118 28.34 2.29 1.93
N ALA A 119 27.95 3.53 2.22
CA ALA A 119 28.57 4.38 3.25
C ALA A 119 27.89 4.25 4.61
N GLY A 120 26.89 3.36 4.74
CA GLY A 120 26.12 3.19 5.96
C GLY A 120 26.86 2.39 7.04
N PRO A 121 26.48 2.57 8.31
CA PRO A 121 27.18 1.97 9.43
C PRO A 121 27.13 0.43 9.44
N VAL A 122 26.08 -0.18 8.88
CA VAL A 122 25.96 -1.64 8.82
C VAL A 122 26.94 -2.21 7.79
N GLN A 123 26.97 -1.67 6.58
CA GLN A 123 27.85 -2.18 5.53
C GLN A 123 29.32 -1.87 5.81
N THR A 124 29.62 -0.75 6.48
CA THR A 124 30.98 -0.45 6.93
C THR A 124 31.46 -1.49 7.94
N ARG A 125 30.68 -1.77 9.00
CA ARG A 125 31.02 -2.80 9.99
C ARG A 125 31.11 -4.20 9.38
N TRP A 126 30.27 -4.50 8.39
CA TRP A 126 30.32 -5.77 7.67
C TRP A 126 31.66 -5.94 6.94
N ARG A 127 32.10 -4.89 6.22
CA ARG A 127 33.40 -4.90 5.52
C ARG A 127 34.59 -4.94 6.48
N ASP A 128 34.49 -4.26 7.62
CA ASP A 128 35.55 -4.31 8.66
C ASP A 128 35.69 -5.72 9.26
N ALA A 129 34.59 -6.47 9.36
CA ALA A 129 34.57 -7.81 9.93
C ALA A 129 34.94 -8.91 8.92
N PHE A 130 34.53 -8.78 7.66
CA PHE A 130 34.61 -9.83 6.63
C PHE A 130 35.50 -9.49 5.45
N GLY A 131 36.08 -8.30 5.42
CA GLY A 131 36.93 -7.79 4.35
C GLY A 131 36.22 -6.82 3.40
N ALA A 132 37.00 -5.99 2.71
CA ALA A 132 36.48 -4.92 1.84
C ALA A 132 35.63 -5.44 0.68
N ASP A 133 35.95 -6.63 0.17
CA ASP A 133 35.28 -7.29 -0.96
C ASP A 133 34.18 -8.26 -0.51
N ALA A 134 33.83 -8.28 0.79
CA ALA A 134 32.77 -9.15 1.30
C ALA A 134 31.42 -8.82 0.65
N TRP A 135 30.76 -9.86 0.13
CA TRP A 135 29.46 -9.72 -0.50
C TRP A 135 28.43 -9.15 0.47
N PHE A 136 27.69 -8.16 0.01
CA PHE A 136 26.55 -7.57 0.73
C PHE A 136 25.39 -7.37 -0.25
N PRO A 137 24.14 -7.63 0.17
CA PRO A 137 22.99 -7.44 -0.70
C PRO A 137 22.87 -6.02 -1.23
N GLU A 138 22.48 -5.87 -2.48
CA GLU A 138 22.19 -4.57 -3.06
C GLU A 138 20.98 -3.95 -2.39
N VAL A 139 21.18 -2.82 -1.71
CA VAL A 139 20.12 -2.16 -0.93
C VAL A 139 19.14 -1.42 -1.83
N ARG A 140 19.63 -0.87 -2.95
CA ARG A 140 18.79 -0.19 -3.94
C ARG A 140 18.28 -1.18 -4.97
N SER A 141 17.32 -2.00 -4.56
CA SER A 141 16.81 -3.10 -5.37
C SER A 141 15.32 -3.36 -5.11
N MET A 142 14.67 -4.00 -6.07
CA MET A 142 13.27 -4.41 -5.98
C MET A 142 12.95 -5.27 -4.74
N PRO A 143 13.75 -6.30 -4.37
CA PRO A 143 13.47 -7.09 -3.17
C PRO A 143 13.48 -6.28 -1.88
N VAL A 144 14.40 -5.33 -1.74
CA VAL A 144 14.48 -4.48 -0.54
C VAL A 144 13.32 -3.49 -0.52
N ALA A 145 12.93 -2.93 -1.68
CA ALA A 145 11.71 -2.13 -1.79
C ALA A 145 10.47 -2.91 -1.33
N ILE A 146 10.28 -4.14 -1.84
CA ILE A 146 9.17 -5.02 -1.42
C ILE A 146 9.21 -5.25 0.09
N ALA A 147 10.37 -5.53 0.67
CA ALA A 147 10.49 -5.76 2.12
C ALA A 147 10.10 -4.51 2.94
N VAL A 148 10.61 -3.33 2.57
CA VAL A 148 10.32 -2.07 3.28
C VAL A 148 8.84 -1.70 3.18
N PHE A 149 8.25 -1.73 1.99
CA PHE A 149 6.82 -1.50 1.83
C PHE A 149 5.99 -2.50 2.65
N SER A 150 6.37 -3.76 2.61
CA SER A 150 5.62 -4.80 3.33
C SER A 150 5.70 -4.63 4.84
N LEU A 151 6.87 -4.26 5.38
CA LEU A 151 7.04 -3.98 6.81
C LEU A 151 6.30 -2.72 7.27
N THR A 152 6.01 -1.80 6.36
CA THR A 152 5.23 -0.59 6.65
C THR A 152 3.73 -0.85 6.52
N LEU A 153 3.30 -1.62 5.50
CA LEU A 153 1.90 -1.72 5.10
C LEU A 153 1.19 -2.99 5.60
N PHE A 154 1.92 -4.00 6.15
CA PHE A 154 1.26 -5.21 6.67
C PHE A 154 0.17 -4.92 7.72
N PRO A 155 0.23 -3.84 8.52
CA PRO A 155 -0.80 -3.60 9.52
C PRO A 155 -2.19 -3.37 8.93
N TYR A 156 -2.35 -2.96 7.68
CA TYR A 156 -3.66 -2.88 7.01
C TYR A 156 -4.31 -4.27 6.94
N VAL A 157 -3.55 -5.26 6.45
CA VAL A 157 -4.04 -6.65 6.40
C VAL A 157 -4.20 -7.22 7.81
N TYR A 158 -3.25 -6.93 8.71
CA TYR A 158 -3.29 -7.38 10.10
C TYR A 158 -4.56 -6.91 10.84
N LEU A 159 -4.91 -5.64 10.74
CA LEU A 159 -6.08 -5.09 11.43
C LEU A 159 -7.37 -5.71 10.94
N LEU A 160 -7.55 -5.83 9.62
CA LEU A 160 -8.76 -6.40 9.03
C LEU A 160 -8.86 -7.92 9.30
N ALA A 161 -7.75 -8.65 9.16
CA ALA A 161 -7.72 -10.07 9.49
C ALA A 161 -7.97 -10.32 10.98
N ARG A 162 -7.39 -9.48 11.86
CA ARG A 162 -7.60 -9.59 13.31
C ARG A 162 -9.05 -9.30 13.71
N ALA A 163 -9.70 -8.32 13.10
CA ALA A 163 -11.11 -8.06 13.30
C ALA A 163 -11.98 -9.27 12.89
N ALA A 164 -11.76 -9.78 11.66
CA ALA A 164 -12.50 -10.93 11.17
C ALA A 164 -12.28 -12.20 12.01
N LEU A 165 -11.07 -12.38 12.57
CA LEU A 165 -10.77 -13.50 13.48
C LEU A 165 -11.51 -13.40 14.82
N ARG A 166 -11.78 -12.19 15.29
CA ARG A 166 -12.48 -11.97 16.57
C ARG A 166 -13.97 -12.10 16.44
N ASP A 167 -14.53 -11.74 15.28
CA ASP A 167 -15.98 -11.70 15.09
C ASP A 167 -16.57 -13.11 14.89
N GLN A 168 -16.21 -13.78 13.80
CA GLN A 168 -16.87 -15.05 13.43
C GLN A 168 -15.92 -16.19 13.10
N ALA A 169 -14.75 -15.87 12.57
CA ALA A 169 -13.84 -16.90 12.07
C ALA A 169 -13.22 -17.73 13.21
N GLY A 170 -13.05 -17.13 14.41
CA GLY A 170 -12.55 -17.80 15.60
C GLY A 170 -13.51 -18.89 16.11
N ASP A 171 -14.79 -18.57 16.18
CA ASP A 171 -15.84 -19.50 16.63
C ASP A 171 -16.00 -20.66 15.64
N ALA A 172 -16.05 -20.37 14.33
CA ALA A 172 -16.11 -21.39 13.29
C ALA A 172 -14.90 -22.34 13.31
N PHE A 173 -13.69 -21.79 13.58
CA PHE A 173 -12.48 -22.59 13.77
C PHE A 173 -12.60 -23.52 14.98
N ALA A 174 -13.10 -23.03 16.12
CA ALA A 174 -13.31 -23.83 17.32
C ALA A 174 -14.32 -24.96 17.09
N VAL A 175 -15.45 -24.68 16.43
CA VAL A 175 -16.45 -25.70 16.04
C VAL A 175 -15.84 -26.75 15.12
N ALA A 176 -15.09 -26.38 14.10
CA ALA A 176 -14.41 -27.33 13.24
C ALA A 176 -13.47 -28.26 14.02
N ARG A 177 -12.78 -27.74 15.03
CA ARG A 177 -11.89 -28.52 15.92
C ARG A 177 -12.68 -29.49 16.80
N THR A 178 -13.84 -29.12 17.32
CA THR A 178 -14.69 -30.03 18.12
C THR A 178 -15.32 -31.13 17.27
N LEU A 179 -15.51 -30.88 15.96
CA LEU A 179 -15.97 -31.88 14.99
C LEU A 179 -14.85 -32.81 14.48
N GLY A 180 -13.64 -32.72 15.07
CA GLY A 180 -12.54 -33.64 14.78
C GLY A 180 -11.58 -33.18 13.68
N ALA A 181 -11.76 -31.99 13.07
CA ALA A 181 -10.81 -31.50 12.10
C ALA A 181 -9.44 -31.24 12.75
N SER A 182 -8.34 -31.59 12.07
CA SER A 182 -7.01 -31.25 12.53
C SER A 182 -6.82 -29.71 12.51
N ARG A 183 -5.86 -29.17 13.31
CA ARG A 183 -5.60 -27.73 13.36
C ARG A 183 -5.29 -27.17 11.97
N ARG A 184 -4.50 -27.87 11.18
CA ARG A 184 -4.12 -27.47 9.82
C ARG A 184 -5.33 -27.48 8.86
N GLU A 185 -6.19 -28.49 9.01
CA GLU A 185 -7.39 -28.62 8.20
C GLU A 185 -8.41 -27.51 8.51
N ALA A 186 -8.72 -27.29 9.79
CA ALA A 186 -9.58 -26.20 10.24
C ALA A 186 -9.04 -24.81 9.78
N PHE A 187 -7.71 -24.61 9.88
CA PHE A 187 -7.08 -23.38 9.37
C PHE A 187 -7.30 -23.19 7.86
N ARG A 188 -7.00 -24.23 7.06
CA ARG A 188 -7.05 -24.12 5.58
C ARG A 188 -8.48 -24.14 5.02
N ARG A 189 -9.37 -24.97 5.60
CA ARG A 189 -10.73 -25.19 5.05
C ARG A 189 -11.79 -24.27 5.64
N VAL A 190 -11.56 -23.73 6.82
CA VAL A 190 -12.54 -22.85 7.50
C VAL A 190 -11.99 -21.44 7.64
N LEU A 191 -10.88 -21.28 8.34
CA LEU A 191 -10.38 -19.95 8.71
C LEU A 191 -9.95 -19.13 7.49
N VAL A 192 -9.08 -19.65 6.62
CA VAL A 192 -8.58 -18.94 5.44
C VAL A 192 -9.72 -18.51 4.50
N PRO A 193 -10.71 -19.37 4.15
CA PRO A 193 -11.85 -18.93 3.37
C PRO A 193 -12.67 -17.80 4.01
N MET A 194 -12.87 -17.84 5.31
CA MET A 194 -13.60 -16.78 6.04
C MET A 194 -12.83 -15.46 6.11
N LEU A 195 -11.51 -15.51 6.05
CA LEU A 195 -10.66 -14.32 6.02
C LEU A 195 -10.55 -13.68 4.62
N ARG A 196 -11.02 -14.34 3.55
CA ARG A 196 -10.88 -13.83 2.17
C ARG A 196 -11.36 -12.39 1.98
N PRO A 197 -12.55 -11.97 2.51
CA PRO A 197 -13.00 -10.58 2.35
C PRO A 197 -12.06 -9.59 3.04
N ALA A 198 -11.58 -9.91 4.24
CA ALA A 198 -10.65 -9.08 5.00
C ALA A 198 -9.27 -8.99 4.32
N ILE A 199 -8.78 -10.12 3.80
CA ILE A 199 -7.54 -10.18 3.03
C ILE A 199 -7.67 -9.36 1.74
N ALA A 200 -8.76 -9.51 1.00
CA ALA A 200 -8.98 -8.77 -0.25
C ALA A 200 -9.05 -7.26 0.01
N ALA A 201 -9.80 -6.81 1.02
CA ALA A 201 -9.90 -5.41 1.39
C ALA A 201 -8.54 -4.84 1.85
N GLY A 202 -7.82 -5.56 2.71
CA GLY A 202 -6.48 -5.16 3.15
C GLY A 202 -5.48 -5.08 2.00
N SER A 203 -5.50 -6.08 1.11
CA SER A 203 -4.63 -6.10 -0.07
C SER A 203 -4.95 -4.98 -1.06
N ALA A 204 -6.24 -4.61 -1.22
CA ALA A 204 -6.63 -3.49 -2.07
C ALA A 204 -6.07 -2.16 -1.55
N ILE A 205 -6.13 -1.93 -0.23
CA ILE A 205 -5.51 -0.75 0.40
C ILE A 205 -4.00 -0.77 0.18
N VAL A 206 -3.34 -1.89 0.45
CA VAL A 206 -1.89 -2.05 0.25
C VAL A 206 -1.50 -1.80 -1.21
N ALA A 207 -2.25 -2.34 -2.16
CA ALA A 207 -2.00 -2.12 -3.60
C ALA A 207 -2.13 -0.64 -3.96
N MET A 208 -3.17 0.04 -3.47
CA MET A 208 -3.39 1.48 -3.68
C MET A 208 -2.22 2.30 -3.12
N GLU A 209 -1.83 2.06 -1.87
CA GLU A 209 -0.70 2.75 -1.23
C GLU A 209 0.61 2.52 -1.99
N THR A 210 0.88 1.26 -2.41
CA THR A 210 2.09 0.92 -3.15
C THR A 210 2.13 1.56 -4.54
N LEU A 211 1.00 1.62 -5.24
CA LEU A 211 0.91 2.22 -6.58
C LEU A 211 1.03 3.75 -6.57
N THR A 212 0.58 4.39 -5.49
CA THR A 212 0.61 5.86 -5.38
C THR A 212 1.90 6.41 -4.80
N ASP A 213 2.68 5.58 -4.11
CA ASP A 213 3.94 6.02 -3.49
C ASP A 213 5.07 6.08 -4.52
N PHE A 214 5.35 7.29 -4.99
CA PHE A 214 6.50 7.55 -5.84
C PHE A 214 7.78 7.85 -5.04
N ALA A 215 7.65 8.41 -3.82
CA ALA A 215 8.78 8.86 -3.04
C ALA A 215 9.65 7.70 -2.53
N THR A 216 9.02 6.64 -2.03
CA THR A 216 9.72 5.46 -1.52
C THR A 216 10.44 4.71 -2.64
N VAL A 217 9.79 4.52 -3.80
CA VAL A 217 10.40 3.78 -4.93
C VAL A 217 11.66 4.46 -5.45
N GLN A 218 11.77 5.80 -5.34
CA GLN A 218 12.97 6.53 -5.75
C GLN A 218 14.20 6.19 -4.91
N TYR A 219 14.05 5.95 -3.61
CA TYR A 219 15.16 5.53 -2.75
C TYR A 219 15.76 4.19 -3.18
N PHE A 220 14.93 3.30 -3.71
CA PHE A 220 15.33 1.96 -4.16
C PHE A 220 15.64 1.89 -5.66
N GLN A 221 15.54 3.03 -6.36
CA GLN A 221 15.77 3.12 -7.81
C GLN A 221 14.88 2.16 -8.62
N VAL A 222 13.65 1.95 -8.17
CA VAL A 222 12.65 1.15 -8.86
C VAL A 222 11.86 2.03 -9.82
N ASP A 223 11.95 1.74 -11.10
CA ASP A 223 11.19 2.44 -12.13
C ASP A 223 9.75 1.92 -12.17
N THR A 224 8.85 2.65 -11.51
CA THR A 224 7.41 2.41 -11.54
C THR A 224 6.71 3.39 -12.49
N VAL A 225 5.45 3.12 -12.83
CA VAL A 225 4.63 4.04 -13.64
C VAL A 225 4.57 5.43 -13.01
N THR A 226 4.32 5.52 -11.70
CA THR A 226 4.31 6.80 -10.96
C THR A 226 5.65 7.53 -11.03
N ALA A 227 6.77 6.81 -11.02
CA ALA A 227 8.10 7.41 -11.18
C ALA A 227 8.31 7.94 -12.61
N VAL A 228 7.78 7.25 -13.62
CA VAL A 228 7.81 7.71 -15.03
C VAL A 228 6.96 8.96 -15.21
N VAL A 229 5.72 8.96 -14.74
CA VAL A 229 4.80 10.13 -14.76
C VAL A 229 5.47 11.36 -14.14
N PHE A 230 6.03 11.22 -12.95
CA PHE A 230 6.72 12.33 -12.27
C PHE A 230 7.93 12.84 -13.05
N ARG A 231 8.69 11.94 -13.69
CA ARG A 231 9.87 12.28 -14.48
C ARG A 231 9.51 13.05 -15.77
N ILE A 232 8.42 12.67 -16.42
CA ILE A 232 7.87 13.38 -17.58
C ILE A 232 7.43 14.77 -17.16
N TRP A 233 6.60 14.86 -16.12
CA TRP A 233 6.15 16.15 -15.61
C TRP A 233 7.30 17.09 -15.28
N ARG A 234 8.33 16.60 -14.61
CA ARG A 234 9.49 17.39 -14.21
C ARG A 234 10.44 17.71 -15.38
N GLY A 235 10.53 16.84 -16.37
CA GLY A 235 11.43 16.98 -17.52
C GLY A 235 10.89 17.88 -18.62
N THR A 236 9.60 17.82 -18.88
CA THR A 236 8.93 18.58 -19.93
C THR A 236 8.18 19.80 -19.40
N TYR A 237 7.84 19.83 -18.09
CA TYR A 237 6.87 20.72 -17.47
C TYR A 237 5.48 20.68 -18.15
N ASP A 238 5.25 19.67 -18.97
CA ASP A 238 3.98 19.40 -19.65
C ASP A 238 3.10 18.52 -18.75
N ARG A 239 2.05 19.15 -18.21
CA ARG A 239 1.10 18.47 -17.29
C ARG A 239 0.19 17.53 -18.04
N ASP A 240 -0.15 17.88 -19.27
CA ASP A 240 -1.10 17.12 -20.08
C ASP A 240 -0.44 15.82 -20.52
N ALA A 241 0.80 15.86 -21.01
CA ALA A 241 1.59 14.68 -21.33
C ALA A 241 1.84 13.74 -20.13
N ALA A 242 2.00 14.29 -18.91
CA ALA A 242 2.15 13.49 -17.69
C ALA A 242 0.84 12.89 -17.18
N ALA A 243 -0.29 13.53 -17.49
CA ALA A 243 -1.62 13.07 -17.10
C ALA A 243 -2.17 11.95 -18.00
N GLU A 244 -1.61 11.81 -19.21
CA GLU A 244 -2.00 10.80 -20.18
C GLU A 244 -1.42 9.40 -19.87
N ILE A 245 -0.40 9.30 -19.05
CA ILE A 245 0.31 8.07 -18.67
C ILE A 245 -0.16 7.57 -17.31
#